data_da630b667d744a22b3b2ded069e787fd
#
_entry.id   da630b667d744a22b3b2ded069e787fd
#
_cell.length_a   1.000
_cell.length_b   1.000
_cell.length_c   1.000
_cell.angle_alpha   90.00
_cell.angle_beta   90.00
_cell.angle_gamma   90.00
#
_symmetry.space_group_name_H-M   'P 1'
#
loop_
_entity.id
_entity.type
_entity.pdbx_description
1 polymer ?
#
loop_
_entity_poly.entity_id
_entity_poly.type
_entity_poly.pdbx_seq_one_letter_code
_entity_poly.pdbx_strand_id
1 'polypeptide(L)'
;MLSEQLKEIFLKQKEPFTDILGQESAKQGIKSALMQDRHIIIVGAPGIGKTTLAKNIAKLLPELEVIEGCSYNCTKENPVCPSCRHDKKHKTVKISGPRRFVRIQGSPDLTVEDLLGDIDTIKALKFGPLSLEAFTPGKIFKANNGILFFDELNRCPEKMQNSLLQVLEERKATIGSYDVDFDINFIFISTMNPEDTSTEKLSDVLLDRFDIIYMDYPENIDIEKKIVLMKGKKLANVSSDLLTLMAYFIRLLREDEKLEKKPSVRASIGLYER
;
A
#
# COMPACT_ATOMS: atom_id res chain seq x y z
N MET A 1 14.39 -12.48 3.09
CA MET A 1 13.58 -11.52 2.26
C MET A 1 12.27 -11.19 2.96
N LEU A 2 11.55 -10.12 2.55
CA LEU A 2 10.25 -9.76 3.16
C LEU A 2 9.21 -10.86 3.02
N SER A 3 9.18 -11.52 1.88
CA SER A 3 8.31 -12.66 1.58
C SER A 3 8.54 -13.84 2.53
N GLU A 4 9.77 -14.13 2.91
CA GLU A 4 10.08 -15.20 3.87
C GLU A 4 9.55 -14.88 5.27
N GLN A 5 9.69 -13.62 5.71
CA GLN A 5 9.14 -13.19 6.99
C GLN A 5 7.61 -13.36 7.04
N LEU A 6 6.91 -12.97 5.96
CA LEU A 6 5.47 -13.14 5.87
C LEU A 6 5.06 -14.61 5.74
N LYS A 7 5.82 -15.41 5.01
CA LYS A 7 5.57 -16.84 4.87
C LYS A 7 5.58 -17.56 6.22
N GLU A 8 6.57 -17.28 7.07
CA GLU A 8 6.60 -17.83 8.41
C GLU A 8 5.37 -17.45 9.25
N ILE A 9 4.89 -16.19 9.12
CA ILE A 9 3.72 -15.72 9.85
C ILE A 9 2.46 -16.42 9.34
N PHE A 10 2.29 -16.54 8.02
CA PHE A 10 1.14 -17.20 7.42
C PHE A 10 1.07 -18.70 7.72
N LEU A 11 2.21 -19.36 7.91
CA LEU A 11 2.27 -20.76 8.34
C LEU A 11 1.91 -20.92 9.83
N LYS A 12 2.26 -19.95 10.68
CA LYS A 12 2.01 -19.99 12.13
C LYS A 12 0.60 -19.50 12.52
N GLN A 13 0.03 -18.54 11.75
CA GLN A 13 -1.25 -17.91 12.08
C GLN A 13 -2.33 -18.30 11.08
N LYS A 14 -3.40 -18.93 11.57
CA LYS A 14 -4.55 -19.33 10.73
C LYS A 14 -5.27 -18.09 10.18
N GLU A 15 -5.48 -17.05 10.99
CA GLU A 15 -6.18 -15.81 10.62
C GLU A 15 -5.33 -14.58 10.96
N PRO A 16 -4.41 -14.18 10.06
CA PRO A 16 -3.51 -13.04 10.32
C PRO A 16 -4.17 -11.67 10.08
N PHE A 17 -5.28 -11.60 9.31
CA PHE A 17 -5.92 -10.33 8.93
C PHE A 17 -7.03 -9.92 9.89
N THR A 18 -6.66 -9.53 11.10
CA THR A 18 -7.60 -9.27 12.21
C THR A 18 -8.53 -8.07 12.00
N ASP A 19 -8.12 -7.08 11.20
CA ASP A 19 -8.92 -5.86 10.94
C ASP A 19 -9.89 -5.99 9.76
N ILE A 20 -9.90 -7.13 9.08
CA ILE A 20 -10.72 -7.41 7.91
C ILE A 20 -11.68 -8.54 8.22
N LEU A 21 -12.98 -8.25 8.16
CA LEU A 21 -14.04 -9.23 8.35
C LEU A 21 -14.58 -9.70 7.01
N GLY A 22 -14.80 -11.00 6.87
CA GLY A 22 -15.12 -11.62 5.57
C GLY A 22 -13.95 -11.54 4.60
N GLN A 23 -14.22 -11.45 3.30
CA GLN A 23 -13.23 -11.32 2.23
C GLN A 23 -12.27 -12.53 2.16
N GLU A 24 -12.77 -13.72 2.40
CA GLU A 24 -11.92 -14.92 2.51
C GLU A 24 -11.14 -15.21 1.22
N SER A 25 -11.76 -15.02 0.05
CA SER A 25 -11.11 -15.17 -1.25
C SER A 25 -9.96 -14.17 -1.42
N ALA A 26 -10.19 -12.89 -1.11
CA ALA A 26 -9.17 -11.85 -1.19
C ALA A 26 -8.01 -12.13 -0.21
N LYS A 27 -8.29 -12.55 1.01
CA LYS A 27 -7.29 -12.92 2.01
C LYS A 27 -6.41 -14.07 1.54
N GLN A 28 -7.01 -15.11 0.95
CA GLN A 28 -6.29 -16.26 0.41
C GLN A 28 -5.43 -15.87 -0.80
N GLY A 29 -5.98 -15.08 -1.72
CA GLY A 29 -5.23 -14.57 -2.86
C GLY A 29 -4.00 -13.76 -2.43
N ILE A 30 -4.16 -12.86 -1.44
CA ILE A 30 -3.05 -12.09 -0.88
C ILE A 30 -1.99 -12.98 -0.22
N LYS A 31 -2.39 -13.96 0.58
CA LYS A 31 -1.45 -14.92 1.16
C LYS A 31 -0.65 -15.62 0.07
N SER A 32 -1.33 -16.12 -0.97
CA SER A 32 -0.68 -16.79 -2.10
C SER A 32 0.31 -15.89 -2.82
N ALA A 33 -0.08 -14.68 -3.18
CA ALA A 33 0.77 -13.70 -3.86
C ALA A 33 2.02 -13.35 -3.04
N LEU A 34 1.83 -13.01 -1.78
CA LEU A 34 2.94 -12.61 -0.89
C LEU A 34 3.91 -13.76 -0.60
N MET A 35 3.42 -15.00 -0.53
CA MET A 35 4.28 -16.19 -0.37
C MET A 35 5.14 -16.47 -1.61
N GLN A 36 4.71 -16.02 -2.79
CA GLN A 36 5.42 -16.14 -4.06
C GLN A 36 6.24 -14.89 -4.41
N ASP A 37 6.35 -13.93 -3.49
CA ASP A 37 7.05 -12.66 -3.71
C ASP A 37 6.48 -11.82 -4.87
N ARG A 38 5.16 -11.94 -5.11
CA ARG A 38 4.46 -11.20 -6.16
C ARG A 38 3.90 -9.89 -5.65
N HIS A 39 3.85 -8.92 -6.52
CA HIS A 39 3.19 -7.64 -6.28
C HIS A 39 1.68 -7.75 -6.48
N ILE A 40 0.90 -6.87 -5.84
CA ILE A 40 -0.56 -7.02 -5.73
C ILE A 40 -1.28 -5.77 -6.20
N ILE A 41 -2.34 -5.96 -6.99
CA ILE A 41 -3.37 -4.93 -7.25
C ILE A 41 -4.67 -5.35 -6.56
N ILE A 42 -5.18 -4.54 -5.66
CA ILE A 42 -6.47 -4.76 -5.00
C ILE A 42 -7.53 -3.96 -5.76
N VAL A 43 -8.44 -4.69 -6.41
CA VAL A 43 -9.52 -4.13 -7.22
C VAL A 43 -10.82 -4.16 -6.43
N GLY A 44 -11.60 -3.09 -6.49
CA GLY A 44 -12.94 -3.07 -5.90
C GLY A 44 -13.47 -1.67 -5.65
N ALA A 45 -14.74 -1.57 -5.28
CA ALA A 45 -15.44 -0.32 -5.06
C ALA A 45 -14.78 0.58 -3.98
N PRO A 46 -15.00 1.89 -4.00
CA PRO A 46 -14.49 2.77 -2.96
C PRO A 46 -15.07 2.40 -1.58
N GLY A 47 -14.24 2.48 -0.54
CA GLY A 47 -14.68 2.32 0.86
C GLY A 47 -14.97 0.90 1.33
N ILE A 48 -14.58 -0.15 0.58
CA ILE A 48 -14.73 -1.56 0.99
C ILE A 48 -13.60 -2.08 1.89
N GLY A 49 -12.55 -1.28 2.13
CA GLY A 49 -11.46 -1.66 3.05
C GLY A 49 -10.12 -1.99 2.40
N LYS A 50 -9.90 -1.68 1.11
CA LYS A 50 -8.64 -1.94 0.39
C LYS A 50 -7.40 -1.42 1.13
N THR A 51 -7.41 -0.14 1.51
CA THR A 51 -6.32 0.48 2.28
C THR A 51 -6.16 -0.13 3.67
N THR A 52 -7.27 -0.57 4.30
CA THR A 52 -7.22 -1.25 5.60
C THR A 52 -6.52 -2.60 5.48
N LEU A 53 -6.80 -3.33 4.41
CA LEU A 53 -6.16 -4.62 4.13
C LEU A 53 -4.65 -4.45 3.91
N ALA A 54 -4.23 -3.46 3.11
CA ALA A 54 -2.81 -3.16 2.91
C ALA A 54 -2.09 -2.77 4.21
N LYS A 55 -2.72 -1.96 5.07
CA LYS A 55 -2.19 -1.64 6.40
C LYS A 55 -2.12 -2.85 7.32
N ASN A 56 -3.04 -3.80 7.18
CA ASN A 56 -3.01 -5.03 7.96
C ASN A 56 -1.79 -5.88 7.60
N ILE A 57 -1.43 -5.95 6.31
CA ILE A 57 -0.20 -6.62 5.87
C ILE A 57 1.03 -5.95 6.51
N ALA A 58 1.06 -4.62 6.58
CA ALA A 58 2.16 -3.91 7.25
C ALA A 58 2.27 -4.24 8.74
N LYS A 59 1.14 -4.44 9.44
CA LYS A 59 1.13 -4.86 10.86
C LYS A 59 1.73 -6.25 11.08
N LEU A 60 1.68 -7.11 10.06
CA LEU A 60 2.27 -8.45 10.14
C LEU A 60 3.80 -8.43 10.04
N LEU A 61 4.39 -7.40 9.44
CA LEU A 61 5.84 -7.32 9.34
C LEU A 61 6.47 -7.21 10.73
N PRO A 62 7.47 -8.04 11.06
CA PRO A 62 8.18 -7.98 12.33
C PRO A 62 8.92 -6.66 12.49
N GLU A 63 9.35 -6.35 13.71
CA GLU A 63 10.27 -5.25 13.92
C GLU A 63 11.56 -5.45 13.14
N LEU A 64 12.07 -4.35 12.57
CA LEU A 64 13.31 -4.34 11.81
C LEU A 64 14.30 -3.37 12.46
N GLU A 65 15.53 -3.81 12.61
CA GLU A 65 16.62 -2.96 13.07
C GLU A 65 17.23 -2.22 11.86
N VAL A 66 17.09 -0.90 11.83
CA VAL A 66 17.58 -0.04 10.76
C VAL A 66 18.60 0.96 11.29
N ILE A 67 19.43 1.50 10.39
CA ILE A 67 20.40 2.54 10.73
C ILE A 67 19.66 3.83 11.07
N GLU A 68 19.96 4.40 12.23
CA GLU A 68 19.31 5.62 12.74
C GLU A 68 19.53 6.80 11.80
N GLY A 69 18.43 7.51 11.46
CA GLY A 69 18.48 8.68 10.58
C GLY A 69 18.62 8.36 9.08
N CYS A 70 18.69 7.09 8.68
CA CYS A 70 18.77 6.70 7.28
C CYS A 70 17.42 6.79 6.59
N SER A 71 17.32 7.59 5.51
CA SER A 71 16.10 7.75 4.71
C SER A 71 15.78 6.53 3.82
N TYR A 72 16.70 5.58 3.68
CA TYR A 72 16.58 4.37 2.87
C TYR A 72 16.26 3.13 3.71
N ASN A 73 16.01 3.28 5.01
CA ASN A 73 15.80 2.15 5.91
C ASN A 73 16.87 1.05 5.76
N CYS A 74 18.13 1.45 5.60
CA CYS A 74 19.25 0.51 5.51
C CYS A 74 19.37 -0.30 6.81
N THR A 75 19.71 -1.58 6.68
CA THR A 75 20.15 -2.41 7.80
C THR A 75 21.68 -2.43 7.85
N LYS A 76 22.27 -2.86 8.97
CA LYS A 76 23.72 -3.03 9.04
C LYS A 76 24.24 -4.07 8.08
N GLU A 77 23.46 -5.13 7.86
CA GLU A 77 23.80 -6.25 6.99
C GLU A 77 23.70 -5.89 5.51
N ASN A 78 22.78 -4.96 5.18
CA ASN A 78 22.57 -4.53 3.79
C ASN A 78 22.41 -3.00 3.71
N PRO A 79 23.52 -2.26 3.76
CA PRO A 79 23.53 -0.81 3.55
C PRO A 79 23.36 -0.48 2.07
N VAL A 80 22.19 0.03 1.69
CA VAL A 80 21.84 0.33 0.29
C VAL A 80 22.35 1.71 -0.10
N CYS A 81 22.20 2.72 0.74
CA CYS A 81 22.57 4.08 0.39
C CYS A 81 24.08 4.35 0.54
N PRO A 82 24.63 5.31 -0.22
CA PRO A 82 26.06 5.63 -0.19
C PRO A 82 26.59 6.00 1.19
N SER A 83 25.83 6.83 1.92
CA SER A 83 26.24 7.27 3.27
C SER A 83 26.41 6.09 4.22
N CYS A 84 25.48 5.12 4.18
CA CYS A 84 25.57 3.94 5.04
C CYS A 84 26.65 2.94 4.56
N ARG A 85 27.00 2.93 3.28
CA ARG A 85 28.08 2.09 2.76
C ARG A 85 29.47 2.59 3.19
N HIS A 86 29.63 3.91 3.31
CA HIS A 86 30.92 4.52 3.68
C HIS A 86 31.16 4.51 5.18
N ASP A 87 30.15 4.70 6.00
CA ASP A 87 30.29 4.68 7.45
C ASP A 87 30.13 3.26 7.99
N LYS A 88 31.06 2.81 8.83
CA LYS A 88 31.03 1.48 9.46
C LYS A 88 30.50 1.50 10.90
N LYS A 89 30.33 2.69 11.48
CA LYS A 89 29.86 2.84 12.87
C LYS A 89 28.42 3.38 12.92
N HIS A 90 27.46 2.51 12.69
CA HIS A 90 26.06 2.90 12.74
C HIS A 90 25.42 2.60 14.09
N LYS A 91 24.72 3.60 14.63
CA LYS A 91 23.66 3.35 15.61
C LYS A 91 22.46 2.79 14.90
N THR A 92 21.75 1.92 15.56
CA THR A 92 20.52 1.30 15.02
C THR A 92 19.32 1.61 15.89
N VAL A 93 18.15 1.61 15.25
CA VAL A 93 16.85 1.79 15.90
C VAL A 93 15.88 0.75 15.35
N LYS A 94 15.05 0.20 16.22
CA LYS A 94 13.99 -0.72 15.81
C LYS A 94 12.77 0.05 15.30
N ILE A 95 12.30 -0.31 14.12
CA ILE A 95 11.08 0.22 13.55
C ILE A 95 10.04 -0.89 13.42
N SER A 96 8.79 -0.59 13.81
CA SER A 96 7.68 -1.53 13.69
C SER A 96 7.19 -1.66 12.25
N GLY A 97 6.51 -2.77 11.92
CA GLY A 97 5.93 -3.01 10.61
C GLY A 97 5.08 -1.84 10.08
N PRO A 98 4.16 -1.25 10.86
CA PRO A 98 3.39 -0.07 10.43
C PRO A 98 4.23 1.15 10.03
N ARG A 99 5.40 1.35 10.60
CA ARG A 99 6.33 2.42 10.20
C ARG A 99 7.03 2.15 8.87
N ARG A 100 6.97 0.91 8.40
CA ARG A 100 7.52 0.46 7.12
C ARG A 100 6.49 0.52 5.99
N PHE A 101 5.36 1.20 6.22
CA PHE A 101 4.27 1.40 5.26
C PHE A 101 4.34 2.80 4.67
N VAL A 102 4.73 2.89 3.41
CA VAL A 102 4.83 4.15 2.67
C VAL A 102 3.65 4.26 1.72
N ARG A 103 2.82 5.30 1.87
CA ARG A 103 1.66 5.53 1.02
C ARG A 103 1.96 6.60 -0.04
N ILE A 104 1.57 6.28 -1.27
CA ILE A 104 1.47 7.21 -2.39
C ILE A 104 0.00 7.28 -2.80
N GLN A 105 -0.50 8.49 -3.07
CA GLN A 105 -1.82 8.69 -3.65
C GLN A 105 -1.64 8.91 -5.15
N GLY A 106 -2.30 8.08 -5.97
CA GLY A 106 -2.34 8.28 -7.41
C GLY A 106 -3.05 9.57 -7.77
N SER A 107 -2.44 10.37 -8.63
CA SER A 107 -2.94 11.64 -9.11
C SER A 107 -2.34 11.90 -10.49
N PRO A 108 -3.06 12.62 -11.39
CA PRO A 108 -2.49 13.09 -12.67
C PRO A 108 -1.26 13.98 -12.50
N ASP A 109 -1.14 14.68 -11.36
CA ASP A 109 -0.04 15.61 -11.07
C ASP A 109 1.18 14.92 -10.44
N LEU A 110 1.08 13.62 -10.15
CA LEU A 110 2.19 12.88 -9.53
C LEU A 110 3.34 12.75 -10.52
N THR A 111 4.53 13.15 -10.11
CA THR A 111 5.73 13.13 -10.95
C THR A 111 6.63 11.92 -10.65
N VAL A 112 7.50 11.59 -11.61
CA VAL A 112 8.50 10.52 -11.43
C VAL A 112 9.48 10.88 -10.31
N GLU A 113 9.77 12.16 -10.16
CA GLU A 113 10.65 12.72 -9.13
C GLU A 113 10.07 12.51 -7.72
N ASP A 114 8.74 12.60 -7.55
CA ASP A 114 8.06 12.26 -6.28
C ASP A 114 8.27 10.80 -5.88
N LEU A 115 8.33 9.92 -6.87
CA LEU A 115 8.53 8.49 -6.67
C LEU A 115 10.00 8.14 -6.47
N LEU A 116 10.84 8.52 -7.39
CA LEU A 116 12.25 8.13 -7.43
C LEU A 116 13.16 9.09 -6.66
N GLY A 117 12.79 10.37 -6.59
CA GLY A 117 13.58 11.41 -5.96
C GLY A 117 14.14 12.41 -6.97
N ASP A 118 14.73 13.47 -6.45
CA ASP A 118 15.22 14.60 -7.24
C ASP A 118 16.52 15.15 -6.69
N ILE A 119 17.15 16.01 -7.48
CA ILE A 119 18.38 16.70 -7.09
C ILE A 119 18.03 17.98 -6.34
N ASP A 120 18.46 18.07 -5.10
CA ASP A 120 18.39 19.29 -4.29
C ASP A 120 19.35 20.33 -4.86
N THR A 121 18.81 21.40 -5.46
CA THR A 121 19.58 22.46 -6.14
C THR A 121 20.56 23.17 -5.19
N ILE A 122 20.21 23.33 -3.92
CA ILE A 122 21.09 23.97 -2.92
C ILE A 122 22.28 23.07 -2.60
N LYS A 123 22.04 21.78 -2.43
CA LYS A 123 23.09 20.79 -2.21
C LYS A 123 23.94 20.60 -3.47
N ALA A 124 23.33 20.63 -4.65
CA ALA A 124 24.05 20.56 -5.93
C ALA A 124 25.03 21.71 -6.12
N LEU A 125 24.70 22.92 -5.70
CA LEU A 125 25.62 24.06 -5.71
C LEU A 125 26.82 23.88 -4.73
N LYS A 126 26.57 23.18 -3.61
CA LYS A 126 27.59 22.95 -2.58
C LYS A 126 28.51 21.76 -2.86
N PHE A 127 27.93 20.66 -3.32
CA PHE A 127 28.66 19.39 -3.47
C PHE A 127 28.89 18.99 -4.93
N GLY A 128 28.31 19.73 -5.87
CA GLY A 128 28.29 19.43 -7.29
C GLY A 128 26.99 18.71 -7.71
N PRO A 129 26.50 18.97 -8.94
CA PRO A 129 25.23 18.43 -9.42
C PRO A 129 25.24 16.91 -9.63
N LEU A 130 26.42 16.30 -9.73
CA LEU A 130 26.60 14.85 -9.83
C LEU A 130 26.98 14.18 -8.50
N SER A 131 26.93 14.93 -7.40
CA SER A 131 27.19 14.35 -6.07
C SER A 131 25.94 13.64 -5.53
N LEU A 132 26.13 12.44 -4.99
CA LEU A 132 25.06 11.70 -4.31
C LEU A 132 24.52 12.42 -3.05
N GLU A 133 25.29 13.33 -2.47
CA GLU A 133 24.83 14.19 -1.38
C GLU A 133 23.80 15.23 -1.84
N ALA A 134 23.79 15.57 -3.13
CA ALA A 134 22.76 16.44 -3.71
C ALA A 134 21.44 15.73 -3.97
N PHE A 135 21.42 14.40 -3.96
CA PHE A 135 20.23 13.62 -4.21
C PHE A 135 19.33 13.54 -2.98
N THR A 136 18.02 13.80 -3.19
CA THR A 136 16.96 13.61 -2.20
C THR A 136 16.12 12.39 -2.59
N PRO A 137 16.13 11.29 -1.81
CA PRO A 137 15.43 10.06 -2.16
C PRO A 137 13.91 10.24 -2.16
N GLY A 138 13.25 9.73 -3.19
CA GLY A 138 11.81 9.68 -3.30
C GLY A 138 11.15 8.64 -2.38
N LYS A 139 9.84 8.47 -2.53
CA LYS A 139 9.05 7.61 -1.65
C LYS A 139 9.42 6.13 -1.78
N ILE A 140 9.90 5.70 -2.95
CA ILE A 140 10.27 4.31 -3.19
C ILE A 140 11.44 3.86 -2.27
N PHE A 141 12.43 4.73 -2.08
CA PHE A 141 13.55 4.45 -1.19
C PHE A 141 13.14 4.35 0.28
N LYS A 142 12.14 5.15 0.68
CA LYS A 142 11.56 5.09 2.03
C LYS A 142 10.80 3.80 2.28
N ALA A 143 10.30 3.15 1.21
CA ALA A 143 9.62 1.87 1.29
C ALA A 143 10.57 0.67 1.35
N ASN A 144 11.88 0.88 1.20
CA ASN A 144 12.86 -0.18 1.31
C ASN A 144 12.70 -0.96 2.62
N ASN A 145 12.76 -2.28 2.52
CA ASN A 145 12.46 -3.23 3.59
C ASN A 145 11.03 -3.12 4.16
N GLY A 146 10.07 -2.63 3.37
CA GLY A 146 8.70 -2.40 3.79
C GLY A 146 7.67 -2.60 2.68
N ILE A 147 6.59 -1.82 2.78
CA ILE A 147 5.47 -1.83 1.83
C ILE A 147 5.38 -0.47 1.14
N LEU A 148 5.42 -0.50 -0.19
CA LEU A 148 5.02 0.63 -1.02
C LEU A 148 3.55 0.46 -1.39
N PHE A 149 2.70 1.25 -0.76
CA PHE A 149 1.26 1.24 -1.02
C PHE A 149 0.87 2.38 -1.95
N PHE A 150 0.36 2.02 -3.12
CA PHE A 150 -0.05 2.98 -4.14
C PHE A 150 -1.58 3.01 -4.24
N ASP A 151 -2.19 4.05 -3.72
CA ASP A 151 -3.65 4.19 -3.73
C ASP A 151 -4.12 4.80 -5.06
N GLU A 152 -5.06 4.16 -5.76
CA GLU A 152 -5.60 4.57 -7.05
C GLU A 152 -4.54 4.70 -8.16
N LEU A 153 -3.78 3.61 -8.40
CA LEU A 153 -2.70 3.56 -9.39
C LEU A 153 -3.16 3.97 -10.80
N ASN A 154 -4.38 3.64 -11.18
CA ASN A 154 -4.99 3.98 -12.45
C ASN A 154 -5.28 5.49 -12.67
N ARG A 155 -5.01 6.33 -11.67
CA ARG A 155 -5.06 7.81 -11.83
C ARG A 155 -3.73 8.42 -12.21
N CYS A 156 -2.68 7.62 -12.31
CA CYS A 156 -1.35 8.12 -12.64
C CYS A 156 -1.12 8.17 -14.14
N PRO A 157 -0.34 9.15 -14.63
CA PRO A 157 0.07 9.21 -16.02
C PRO A 157 0.85 7.95 -16.44
N GLU A 158 0.74 7.57 -17.71
CA GLU A 158 1.45 6.41 -18.28
C GLU A 158 2.96 6.46 -18.05
N LYS A 159 3.57 7.65 -18.12
CA LYS A 159 5.01 7.85 -17.83
C LYS A 159 5.37 7.37 -16.43
N MET A 160 4.51 7.63 -15.44
CA MET A 160 4.70 7.17 -14.06
C MET A 160 4.57 5.64 -13.97
N GLN A 161 3.57 5.06 -14.65
CA GLN A 161 3.37 3.62 -14.68
C GLN A 161 4.59 2.89 -15.27
N ASN A 162 5.18 3.43 -16.35
CA ASN A 162 6.37 2.87 -16.98
C ASN A 162 7.62 2.98 -16.09
N SER A 163 7.80 4.08 -15.38
CA SER A 163 8.91 4.23 -14.43
C SER A 163 8.80 3.26 -13.26
N LEU A 164 7.56 3.04 -12.77
CA LEU A 164 7.29 2.07 -11.72
C LEU A 164 7.59 0.63 -12.20
N LEU A 165 7.22 0.32 -13.44
CA LEU A 165 7.43 -0.99 -14.05
C LEU A 165 8.92 -1.36 -14.04
N GLN A 166 9.79 -0.45 -14.47
CA GLN A 166 11.24 -0.68 -14.45
C GLN A 166 11.73 -1.05 -13.04
N VAL A 167 11.29 -0.31 -12.03
CA VAL A 167 11.73 -0.57 -10.65
C VAL A 167 11.22 -1.92 -10.13
N LEU A 168 9.99 -2.30 -10.50
CA LEU A 168 9.40 -3.57 -10.09
C LEU A 168 10.09 -4.77 -10.74
N GLU A 169 10.52 -4.63 -12.00
CA GLU A 169 11.22 -5.68 -12.72
C GLU A 169 12.66 -5.89 -12.25
N GLU A 170 13.40 -4.80 -12.20
CA GLU A 170 14.84 -4.85 -11.96
C GLU A 170 15.18 -4.83 -10.47
N ARG A 171 14.20 -4.50 -9.60
CA ARG A 171 14.40 -4.22 -8.16
C ARG A 171 15.49 -3.18 -7.91
N LYS A 172 15.69 -2.32 -8.90
CA LYS A 172 16.67 -1.24 -8.90
C LYS A 172 15.98 0.05 -9.30
N ALA A 173 16.45 1.14 -8.75
CA ALA A 173 16.05 2.47 -9.18
C ALA A 173 17.29 3.22 -9.68
N THR A 174 17.29 3.54 -10.97
CA THR A 174 18.31 4.38 -11.59
C THR A 174 17.91 5.84 -11.45
N ILE A 175 18.78 6.65 -10.89
CA ILE A 175 18.49 8.04 -10.57
C ILE A 175 19.02 8.96 -11.65
N GLY A 176 18.16 9.36 -12.56
CA GLY A 176 18.46 10.36 -13.58
C GLY A 176 19.72 10.04 -14.39
N SER A 177 20.68 10.95 -14.39
CA SER A 177 21.99 10.80 -15.07
C SER A 177 23.05 10.14 -14.19
N TYR A 178 22.69 9.62 -13.03
CA TYR A 178 23.61 8.86 -12.18
C TYR A 178 23.59 7.39 -12.58
N ASP A 179 24.73 6.85 -12.93
CA ASP A 179 24.94 5.41 -13.16
C ASP A 179 24.98 4.62 -11.83
N VAL A 180 24.10 4.96 -10.89
CA VAL A 180 24.06 4.32 -9.57
C VAL A 180 22.70 3.67 -9.38
N ASP A 181 22.70 2.36 -9.46
CA ASP A 181 21.55 1.55 -9.13
C ASP A 181 21.52 1.24 -7.63
N PHE A 182 20.37 1.41 -7.03
CA PHE A 182 20.14 1.02 -5.64
C PHE A 182 19.27 -0.21 -5.60
N ASP A 183 19.76 -1.26 -4.97
CA ASP A 183 18.96 -2.45 -4.70
C ASP A 183 17.88 -2.11 -3.66
N ILE A 184 16.61 -2.16 -4.08
CA ILE A 184 15.47 -1.84 -3.22
C ILE A 184 14.62 -3.09 -3.03
N ASN A 185 14.34 -3.43 -1.78
CA ASN A 185 13.50 -4.56 -1.45
C ASN A 185 12.20 -4.08 -0.78
N PHE A 186 11.08 -4.18 -1.48
CA PHE A 186 9.76 -3.82 -0.95
C PHE A 186 8.66 -4.68 -1.56
N ILE A 187 7.56 -4.77 -0.83
CA ILE A 187 6.31 -5.32 -1.34
C ILE A 187 5.50 -4.17 -1.92
N PHE A 188 5.14 -4.27 -3.20
CA PHE A 188 4.25 -3.32 -3.83
C PHE A 188 2.81 -3.79 -3.72
N ILE A 189 1.95 -2.90 -3.21
CA ILE A 189 0.50 -3.12 -3.13
C ILE A 189 -0.17 -1.88 -3.69
N SER A 190 -0.98 -2.04 -4.71
CA SER A 190 -1.76 -0.93 -5.24
C SER A 190 -3.26 -1.17 -5.12
N THR A 191 -4.03 -0.11 -5.27
CA THR A 191 -5.49 -0.20 -5.38
C THR A 191 -5.96 0.36 -6.71
N MET A 192 -7.06 -0.20 -7.18
CA MET A 192 -7.78 0.27 -8.35
C MET A 192 -9.28 0.29 -8.08
N ASN A 193 -9.95 1.33 -8.57
CA ASN A 193 -11.40 1.37 -8.63
C ASN A 193 -11.84 1.16 -10.09
N PRO A 194 -12.50 0.06 -10.43
CA PRO A 194 -12.91 -0.22 -11.80
C PRO A 194 -14.03 0.71 -12.30
N GLU A 195 -14.81 1.32 -11.39
CA GLU A 195 -15.91 2.22 -11.72
C GLU A 195 -15.46 3.68 -11.96
N ASP A 196 -14.19 3.98 -11.77
CA ASP A 196 -13.68 5.34 -11.94
C ASP A 196 -13.41 5.61 -13.43
N THR A 197 -14.28 6.39 -14.06
CA THR A 197 -14.20 6.76 -15.49
C THR A 197 -13.12 7.81 -15.78
N SER A 198 -12.57 8.44 -14.76
CA SER A 198 -11.53 9.48 -14.86
C SER A 198 -10.11 8.91 -14.79
N THR A 199 -9.92 7.66 -15.25
CA THR A 199 -8.68 6.93 -15.07
C THR A 199 -8.07 6.49 -16.40
N GLU A 200 -6.75 6.41 -16.44
CA GLU A 200 -6.04 5.78 -17.54
C GLU A 200 -6.06 4.25 -17.38
N LYS A 201 -6.07 3.55 -18.51
CA LYS A 201 -5.91 2.09 -18.48
C LYS A 201 -4.50 1.75 -18.03
N LEU A 202 -4.40 0.82 -17.10
CA LEU A 202 -3.12 0.20 -16.79
C LEU A 202 -2.67 -0.61 -18.02
N SER A 203 -1.40 -0.51 -18.38
CA SER A 203 -0.85 -1.28 -19.48
C SER A 203 -0.91 -2.78 -19.17
N ASP A 204 -1.18 -3.61 -20.19
CA ASP A 204 -1.21 -5.07 -20.04
C ASP A 204 0.13 -5.59 -19.51
N VAL A 205 1.23 -4.98 -19.92
CA VAL A 205 2.58 -5.29 -19.46
C VAL A 205 2.75 -5.06 -17.97
N LEU A 206 2.10 -4.02 -17.42
CA LEU A 206 2.10 -3.76 -15.98
C LEU A 206 1.22 -4.80 -15.26
N LEU A 207 0.04 -5.10 -15.80
CA LEU A 207 -0.92 -6.04 -15.19
C LEU A 207 -0.35 -7.46 -15.07
N ASP A 208 0.42 -7.93 -16.06
CA ASP A 208 1.03 -9.27 -16.05
C ASP A 208 1.99 -9.51 -14.87
N ARG A 209 2.47 -8.43 -14.24
CA ARG A 209 3.41 -8.49 -13.10
C ARG A 209 2.74 -8.54 -11.75
N PHE A 210 1.42 -8.39 -11.73
CA PHE A 210 0.66 -8.32 -10.51
C PHE A 210 -0.29 -9.50 -10.36
N ASP A 211 -0.51 -9.89 -9.11
CA ASP A 211 -1.68 -10.69 -8.77
C ASP A 211 -2.85 -9.74 -8.50
N ILE A 212 -3.91 -9.91 -9.28
CA ILE A 212 -5.12 -9.10 -9.17
C ILE A 212 -6.04 -9.74 -8.15
N ILE A 213 -6.33 -9.00 -7.07
CA ILE A 213 -7.17 -9.44 -5.96
C ILE A 213 -8.45 -8.62 -5.93
N TYR A 214 -9.57 -9.27 -6.11
CA TYR A 214 -10.88 -8.62 -6.05
C TYR A 214 -11.40 -8.57 -4.63
N MET A 215 -11.87 -7.41 -4.22
CA MET A 215 -12.61 -7.20 -2.97
C MET A 215 -14.03 -6.76 -3.31
N ASP A 216 -15.00 -7.42 -2.70
CA ASP A 216 -16.42 -7.13 -2.87
C ASP A 216 -17.03 -6.47 -1.64
N TYR A 217 -18.30 -6.10 -1.74
CA TYR A 217 -19.09 -5.70 -0.59
C TYR A 217 -19.23 -6.86 0.41
N PRO A 218 -19.54 -6.58 1.70
CA PRO A 218 -19.75 -7.64 2.68
C PRO A 218 -20.80 -8.66 2.21
N GLU A 219 -20.48 -9.95 2.31
CA GLU A 219 -21.31 -11.04 1.81
C GLU A 219 -22.71 -11.08 2.47
N ASN A 220 -22.78 -10.71 3.74
CA ASN A 220 -24.02 -10.72 4.49
C ASN A 220 -24.13 -9.54 5.47
N ILE A 221 -25.36 -9.34 5.97
CA ILE A 221 -25.71 -8.25 6.90
C ILE A 221 -24.93 -8.35 8.20
N ASP A 222 -24.68 -9.56 8.72
CA ASP A 222 -24.00 -9.74 10.00
C ASP A 222 -22.53 -9.33 9.94
N ILE A 223 -21.85 -9.58 8.82
CA ILE A 223 -20.50 -9.08 8.59
C ILE A 223 -20.50 -7.56 8.54
N GLU A 224 -21.46 -6.95 7.82
CA GLU A 224 -21.55 -5.50 7.72
C GLU A 224 -21.83 -4.84 9.08
N LYS A 225 -22.74 -5.40 9.88
CA LYS A 225 -23.00 -4.98 11.27
C LYS A 225 -21.72 -5.04 12.12
N LYS A 226 -20.98 -6.15 12.03
CA LYS A 226 -19.71 -6.29 12.76
C LYS A 226 -18.70 -5.25 12.33
N ILE A 227 -18.58 -4.94 11.04
CA ILE A 227 -17.70 -3.89 10.53
C ILE A 227 -18.11 -2.52 11.10
N VAL A 228 -19.39 -2.19 11.07
CA VAL A 228 -19.93 -0.94 11.60
C VAL A 228 -19.60 -0.79 13.10
N LEU A 229 -19.84 -1.83 13.89
CA LEU A 229 -19.54 -1.83 15.33
C LEU A 229 -18.04 -1.73 15.62
N MET A 230 -17.20 -2.33 14.78
CA MET A 230 -15.74 -2.33 14.96
C MET A 230 -15.09 -0.99 14.55
N LYS A 231 -15.64 -0.31 13.54
CA LYS A 231 -15.02 0.87 12.93
C LYS A 231 -15.74 2.18 13.24
N GLY A 232 -17.05 2.12 13.51
CA GLY A 232 -17.86 3.29 13.84
C GLY A 232 -17.59 3.80 15.25
N LYS A 233 -17.72 5.10 15.42
CA LYS A 233 -17.65 5.73 16.74
C LYS A 233 -18.98 5.53 17.45
N LYS A 234 -18.95 4.89 18.61
CA LYS A 234 -20.15 4.69 19.41
C LYS A 234 -20.54 6.00 20.10
N LEU A 235 -21.44 6.76 19.48
CA LEU A 235 -21.96 8.03 20.01
C LEU A 235 -23.22 7.81 20.88
N ALA A 236 -23.98 6.74 20.61
CA ALA A 236 -25.21 6.39 21.32
C ALA A 236 -25.35 4.86 21.45
N ASN A 237 -26.29 4.43 22.27
CA ASN A 237 -26.69 3.01 22.31
C ASN A 237 -27.70 2.73 21.21
N VAL A 238 -27.28 2.04 20.17
CA VAL A 238 -28.12 1.60 19.06
C VAL A 238 -28.57 0.17 19.30
N SER A 239 -29.87 -0.10 19.17
CA SER A 239 -30.41 -1.46 19.32
C SER A 239 -29.93 -2.35 18.17
N SER A 240 -29.85 -3.66 18.41
CA SER A 240 -29.48 -4.64 17.36
C SER A 240 -30.43 -4.60 16.17
N ASP A 241 -31.70 -4.34 16.39
CA ASP A 241 -32.72 -4.30 15.33
C ASP A 241 -32.55 -3.06 14.46
N LEU A 242 -32.28 -1.90 15.08
CA LEU A 242 -32.01 -0.68 14.34
C LEU A 242 -30.71 -0.81 13.51
N LEU A 243 -29.66 -1.40 14.06
CA LEU A 243 -28.43 -1.67 13.34
C LEU A 243 -28.66 -2.62 12.15
N THR A 244 -29.53 -3.63 12.33
CA THR A 244 -29.91 -4.54 11.26
C THR A 244 -30.69 -3.82 10.16
N LEU A 245 -31.62 -2.95 10.53
CA LEU A 245 -32.40 -2.13 9.60
C LEU A 245 -31.48 -1.19 8.79
N MET A 246 -30.52 -0.53 9.44
CA MET A 246 -29.54 0.34 8.79
C MET A 246 -28.70 -0.44 7.75
N ALA A 247 -28.17 -1.61 8.14
CA ALA A 247 -27.37 -2.44 7.24
C ALA A 247 -28.20 -2.96 6.05
N TYR A 248 -29.45 -3.38 6.32
CA TYR A 248 -30.39 -3.82 5.29
C TYR A 248 -30.74 -2.69 4.31
N PHE A 249 -31.00 -1.50 4.83
CA PHE A 249 -31.31 -0.32 4.00
C PHE A 249 -30.15 0.01 3.04
N ILE A 250 -28.93 0.05 3.54
CA ILE A 250 -27.73 0.29 2.68
C ILE A 250 -27.58 -0.81 1.64
N ARG A 251 -27.89 -2.07 1.99
CA ARG A 251 -27.83 -3.18 1.04
C ARG A 251 -28.87 -3.05 -0.07
N LEU A 252 -30.10 -2.71 0.26
CA LEU A 252 -31.16 -2.43 -0.73
C LEU A 252 -30.74 -1.31 -1.70
N LEU A 253 -30.13 -0.25 -1.18
CA LEU A 253 -29.63 0.81 -2.04
C LEU A 253 -28.50 0.35 -2.98
N ARG A 254 -27.67 -0.62 -2.59
CA ARG A 254 -26.67 -1.21 -3.49
C ARG A 254 -27.28 -2.05 -4.62
N GLU A 255 -28.43 -2.66 -4.36
CA GLU A 255 -29.15 -3.48 -5.33
C GLU A 255 -30.04 -2.64 -6.27
N ASP A 256 -30.30 -1.37 -5.95
CA ASP A 256 -31.11 -0.47 -6.77
C ASP A 256 -30.34 -0.04 -8.03
N GLU A 257 -30.78 -0.53 -9.19
CA GLU A 257 -30.18 -0.21 -10.49
C GLU A 257 -30.31 1.26 -10.90
N LYS A 258 -31.19 2.02 -10.29
CA LYS A 258 -31.40 3.45 -10.58
C LYS A 258 -30.31 4.33 -9.97
N LEU A 259 -29.54 3.80 -9.02
CA LEU A 259 -28.46 4.54 -8.39
C LEU A 259 -27.17 4.38 -9.20
N GLU A 260 -26.69 5.47 -9.78
CA GLU A 260 -25.39 5.53 -10.48
C GLU A 260 -24.22 5.18 -9.58
N LYS A 261 -24.28 5.63 -8.32
CA LYS A 261 -23.22 5.38 -7.31
C LYS A 261 -23.77 4.57 -6.16
N LYS A 262 -23.30 3.36 -6.04
CA LYS A 262 -23.70 2.46 -4.96
C LYS A 262 -23.06 2.87 -3.62
N PRO A 263 -23.81 2.87 -2.50
CA PRO A 263 -23.28 3.26 -1.20
C PRO A 263 -22.21 2.28 -0.72
N SER A 264 -21.08 2.82 -0.29
CA SER A 264 -19.96 2.04 0.24
C SER A 264 -20.21 1.59 1.69
N VAL A 265 -19.34 0.74 2.22
CA VAL A 265 -19.34 0.40 3.66
C VAL A 265 -19.11 1.62 4.55
N ARG A 266 -18.43 2.66 4.04
CA ARG A 266 -18.35 3.96 4.76
C ARG A 266 -19.70 4.62 4.96
N ALA A 267 -20.65 4.41 4.04
CA ALA A 267 -22.01 4.93 4.20
C ALA A 267 -22.74 4.25 5.36
N SER A 268 -22.56 2.94 5.53
CA SER A 268 -23.11 2.20 6.69
C SER A 268 -22.52 2.70 8.02
N ILE A 269 -21.22 2.96 8.05
CA ILE A 269 -20.54 3.54 9.22
C ILE A 269 -21.05 4.96 9.48
N GLY A 270 -21.14 5.80 8.44
CA GLY A 270 -21.62 7.18 8.56
C GLY A 270 -23.09 7.26 9.00
N LEU A 271 -23.94 6.30 8.60
CA LEU A 271 -25.31 6.21 9.05
C LEU A 271 -25.40 5.85 10.55
N TYR A 272 -24.51 4.98 11.03
CA TYR A 272 -24.41 4.60 12.44
C TYR A 272 -23.90 5.74 13.34
N GLU A 273 -23.04 6.62 12.82
CA GLU A 273 -22.44 7.73 13.55
C GLU A 273 -23.31 9.01 13.58
N ARG A 274 -24.47 9.02 12.91
CA ARG A 274 -25.41 10.14 12.87
C ARG A 274 -26.64 9.91 13.74
#